data_de0aa8c30663e2892970b9fb05bc7dd9
#
_entry.id   de0aa8c30663e2892970b9fb05bc7dd9
#
_cell.length_a   1.000
_cell.length_b   1.000
_cell.length_c   1.000
_cell.angle_alpha   90.00
_cell.angle_beta   90.00
_cell.angle_gamma   90.00
#
_symmetry.space_group_name_H-M   'P 1'
#
loop_
_entity.id
_entity.type
_entity.pdbx_description
1 polymer ?
#
loop_
_entity_poly.entity_id
_entity_poly.type
_entity_poly.pdbx_seq_one_letter_code
_entity_poly.pdbx_strand_id
1 'polypeptide(L)'
;MKTTTPREPSRHRTLGYTLLATAAFLFATQCALAQQAVPAPQGVATQDADPPGRVARLNYMAGTVTTEPAGAADWSYAQINRPLTTGDQLWNDQNARSELHIGSTAVRLGESTSLDLLNLDDNSAQLKVAQGTLSARVRELPPGSSYEIDTPNLALGLNGAGDYRVDVAPDGSSTTVTVRSGSATAYGDGAQVPIAAGQQVRFAGTNLQALADNGAPGADAFDQWAASRDAAEDRSVSARYVSREIPGYQDLDANGTWRSSPQYGEVWVPRATPAGWAPYHDGHWVWQAPWGWTWVDDAPWGFAPYHYGRWAYVDDSWAWVPGPVVVNAPPVYAPALVAFVGGGGGGVDWGVNLAIGGAMAAGVAWFPLGPGERWHPQWGGRDNWSPRYYERVNRTTVVNSYNHTNITNITNVHNTYINYRAPRAVTAVPATAFVHGQPVGRFAQKVDPAQWRNARINPGAPGIAPVRESFGPGQRNANYRPPAGVIGRPVIATRSPSLPPAYHDGLAQRFAQSGARVPGAGQPIVRTSVPAHFAGAPGSSPMQNVRVVQSHLPGRMPGAAAGAPAPEPGLGGRPAPGAVDRGDQAGRRPGEAPGAGEP
;
A
#
# COMPACT_ATOMS: atom_id res chain seq x y z
N MET A 1 -57.24 -19.46 -65.26
CA MET A 1 -58.60 -19.41 -65.82
C MET A 1 -59.46 -18.62 -64.85
N LYS A 2 -60.07 -17.56 -65.36
CA LYS A 2 -61.18 -16.71 -64.87
C LYS A 2 -60.89 -15.92 -63.62
N THR A 3 -60.49 -14.64 -63.69
CA THR A 3 -61.31 -13.42 -63.91
C THR A 3 -62.49 -13.35 -62.92
N THR A 4 -62.64 -12.35 -62.15
CA THR A 4 -63.16 -11.03 -62.47
C THR A 4 -63.15 -10.06 -61.28
N THR A 5 -62.75 -8.85 -61.53
CA THR A 5 -63.04 -7.58 -60.90
C THR A 5 -64.53 -7.19 -61.03
N PRO A 6 -65.00 -5.99 -60.58
CA PRO A 6 -65.01 -5.20 -59.33
C PRO A 6 -66.44 -4.68 -59.03
N ARG A 7 -66.61 -3.94 -57.90
CA ARG A 7 -67.63 -2.83 -57.86
C ARG A 7 -67.54 -2.00 -56.60
N GLU A 8 -67.17 -0.77 -56.71
CA GLU A 8 -67.65 0.36 -55.94
C GLU A 8 -69.08 0.73 -56.39
N PRO A 9 -69.84 1.69 -55.80
CA PRO A 9 -69.64 2.54 -54.60
C PRO A 9 -70.94 2.74 -53.79
N SER A 10 -70.88 3.39 -52.62
CA SER A 10 -71.89 4.46 -52.37
C SER A 10 -71.53 5.30 -51.10
N ARG A 11 -71.51 6.58 -51.33
CA ARG A 11 -71.52 7.66 -50.35
C ARG A 11 -72.84 7.65 -49.56
N HIS A 12 -72.82 7.96 -48.29
CA HIS A 12 -73.49 9.09 -47.64
C HIS A 12 -73.52 9.03 -46.13
N ARG A 13 -73.24 10.22 -45.53
CA ARG A 13 -73.67 10.71 -44.23
C ARG A 13 -72.90 10.16 -42.99
N THR A 14 -72.34 10.89 -42.08
CA THR A 14 -72.86 12.13 -41.53
C THR A 14 -71.80 12.80 -40.65
N LEU A 15 -71.78 14.11 -40.66
CA LEU A 15 -71.29 15.01 -39.61
C LEU A 15 -71.76 14.56 -38.22
N GLY A 16 -70.91 14.52 -37.24
CA GLY A 16 -71.39 14.49 -35.87
C GLY A 16 -70.41 14.04 -34.79
N TYR A 17 -69.18 13.65 -35.09
CA TYR A 17 -68.25 13.15 -34.05
C TYR A 17 -66.85 13.80 -34.03
N THR A 18 -66.75 15.04 -34.47
CA THR A 18 -65.44 15.73 -34.56
C THR A 18 -65.17 16.72 -33.43
N LEU A 19 -65.98 16.76 -32.36
CA LEU A 19 -65.78 17.68 -31.24
C LEU A 19 -65.42 17.01 -29.88
N LEU A 20 -65.35 15.67 -29.83
CA LEU A 20 -64.94 14.94 -28.62
C LEU A 20 -63.58 14.28 -28.71
N ALA A 21 -62.94 14.28 -29.88
CA ALA A 21 -61.60 13.69 -30.09
C ALA A 21 -60.44 14.70 -29.85
N THR A 22 -60.72 16.01 -29.88
CA THR A 22 -59.69 17.03 -29.73
C THR A 22 -59.39 17.38 -28.25
N ALA A 23 -60.29 17.09 -27.30
CA ALA A 23 -60.03 17.28 -25.89
C ALA A 23 -59.21 16.15 -25.21
N ALA A 24 -59.24 14.93 -25.81
CA ALA A 24 -58.47 13.80 -25.30
C ALA A 24 -57.00 13.81 -25.77
N PHE A 25 -56.69 14.47 -26.89
CA PHE A 25 -55.33 14.58 -27.41
C PHE A 25 -54.50 15.68 -26.75
N LEU A 26 -55.12 16.68 -26.18
CA LEU A 26 -54.44 17.77 -25.44
C LEU A 26 -54.08 17.37 -24.00
N PHE A 27 -54.75 16.37 -23.40
CA PHE A 27 -54.40 15.85 -22.08
C PHE A 27 -53.31 14.75 -22.15
N ALA A 28 -53.18 14.05 -23.26
CA ALA A 28 -52.13 13.02 -23.45
C ALA A 28 -50.75 13.64 -23.73
N THR A 29 -50.69 14.86 -24.29
CA THR A 29 -49.41 15.55 -24.57
C THR A 29 -48.82 16.28 -23.35
N GLN A 30 -49.57 16.55 -22.31
CA GLN A 30 -49.00 17.13 -21.08
C GLN A 30 -48.43 16.10 -20.09
N CYS A 31 -48.82 14.82 -20.18
CA CYS A 31 -48.18 13.77 -19.37
C CYS A 31 -46.93 13.17 -20.00
N ALA A 32 -46.65 13.44 -21.29
CA ALA A 32 -45.43 12.93 -21.96
C ALA A 32 -44.20 13.84 -21.82
N LEU A 33 -44.35 15.06 -21.27
CA LEU A 33 -43.24 15.99 -21.03
C LEU A 33 -42.67 15.91 -19.58
N ALA A 34 -43.20 15.05 -18.71
CA ALA A 34 -42.74 14.91 -17.34
C ALA A 34 -41.82 13.69 -17.09
N GLN A 35 -41.43 12.99 -18.12
CA GLN A 35 -40.41 11.91 -18.02
C GLN A 35 -39.29 12.11 -19.05
N GLN A 36 -38.67 13.29 -19.01
CA GLN A 36 -37.25 13.33 -19.36
C GLN A 36 -36.52 12.68 -18.17
N ALA A 37 -36.15 11.42 -18.36
CA ALA A 37 -35.20 10.77 -17.49
C ALA A 37 -34.00 11.73 -17.34
N VAL A 38 -33.80 12.26 -16.14
CA VAL A 38 -32.56 12.90 -15.75
C VAL A 38 -31.47 11.87 -16.15
N PRO A 39 -30.51 12.22 -17.02
CA PRO A 39 -29.40 11.30 -17.27
C PRO A 39 -28.85 10.93 -15.89
N ALA A 40 -28.82 9.64 -15.57
CA ALA A 40 -28.12 9.19 -14.39
C ALA A 40 -26.76 9.87 -14.44
N PRO A 41 -26.29 10.47 -13.33
CA PRO A 41 -24.97 11.07 -13.32
C PRO A 41 -24.02 10.00 -13.84
N GLN A 42 -23.42 10.28 -15.01
CA GLN A 42 -22.35 9.43 -15.52
C GLN A 42 -21.35 9.42 -14.37
N GLY A 43 -21.24 8.27 -13.71
CA GLY A 43 -20.29 8.09 -12.64
C GLY A 43 -18.95 8.55 -13.19
N VAL A 44 -18.47 9.66 -12.68
CA VAL A 44 -17.06 10.03 -12.82
C VAL A 44 -16.35 8.76 -12.35
N ALA A 45 -15.66 8.09 -13.26
CA ALA A 45 -14.85 6.95 -12.90
C ALA A 45 -13.95 7.45 -11.76
N THR A 46 -14.26 7.04 -10.54
CA THR A 46 -13.45 7.39 -9.38
C THR A 46 -12.08 6.80 -9.69
N GLN A 47 -11.08 7.66 -9.86
CA GLN A 47 -9.70 7.21 -9.87
C GLN A 47 -9.53 6.34 -8.63
N ASP A 48 -8.98 5.13 -8.79
CA ASP A 48 -8.63 4.31 -7.65
C ASP A 48 -7.75 5.15 -6.72
N ALA A 49 -8.00 5.08 -5.42
CA ALA A 49 -7.19 5.81 -4.45
C ALA A 49 -5.72 5.39 -4.59
N ASP A 50 -4.81 6.35 -4.46
CA ASP A 50 -3.38 6.04 -4.50
C ASP A 50 -3.04 4.95 -3.47
N PRO A 51 -2.16 4.01 -3.80
CA PRO A 51 -1.68 3.03 -2.84
C PRO A 51 -0.90 3.72 -1.72
N PRO A 52 -0.89 3.13 -0.52
CA PRO A 52 -0.03 3.62 0.55
C PRO A 52 1.44 3.65 0.11
N GLY A 53 2.16 4.68 0.50
CA GLY A 53 3.60 4.77 0.28
C GLY A 53 4.41 3.93 1.27
N ARG A 54 3.75 3.31 2.25
CA ARG A 54 4.36 2.62 3.37
C ARG A 54 3.77 1.21 3.53
N VAL A 55 4.65 0.25 3.82
CA VAL A 55 4.31 -1.14 4.15
C VAL A 55 5.10 -1.57 5.37
N ALA A 56 4.68 -2.64 6.03
CA ALA A 56 5.51 -3.33 7.00
C ALA A 56 6.34 -4.41 6.30
N ARG A 57 7.56 -4.65 6.80
CA ARG A 57 8.43 -5.73 6.37
C ARG A 57 8.68 -6.70 7.51
N LEU A 58 8.41 -7.99 7.31
CA LEU A 58 8.88 -9.04 8.19
C LEU A 58 10.37 -9.30 7.90
N ASN A 59 11.24 -8.90 8.82
CA ASN A 59 12.69 -8.94 8.60
C ASN A 59 13.41 -10.00 9.45
N TYR A 60 12.76 -10.52 10.49
CA TYR A 60 13.32 -11.58 11.31
C TYR A 60 12.20 -12.50 11.83
N MET A 61 12.50 -13.77 11.88
CA MET A 61 11.68 -14.77 12.57
C MET A 61 12.54 -15.92 13.09
N ALA A 62 12.15 -16.46 14.22
CA ALA A 62 12.69 -17.68 14.81
C ALA A 62 11.53 -18.50 15.35
N GLY A 63 11.61 -19.83 15.22
CA GLY A 63 10.48 -20.71 15.49
C GLY A 63 9.42 -20.68 14.38
N THR A 64 8.22 -21.13 14.70
CA THR A 64 7.10 -21.20 13.75
C THR A 64 6.34 -19.88 13.72
N VAL A 65 6.42 -19.20 12.59
CA VAL A 65 5.64 -17.98 12.30
C VAL A 65 4.78 -18.22 11.08
N THR A 66 3.50 -17.88 11.19
CA THR A 66 2.51 -18.05 10.12
C THR A 66 1.83 -16.74 9.78
N THR A 67 1.26 -16.65 8.60
CA THR A 67 0.58 -15.44 8.10
C THR A 67 -0.66 -15.81 7.29
N GLU A 68 -1.66 -14.96 7.37
CA GLU A 68 -2.80 -14.95 6.46
C GLU A 68 -2.82 -13.58 5.78
N PRO A 69 -2.30 -13.48 4.54
CA PRO A 69 -2.39 -12.24 3.77
C PRO A 69 -3.84 -11.90 3.44
N ALA A 70 -4.18 -10.62 3.45
CA ALA A 70 -5.50 -10.16 3.08
C ALA A 70 -5.88 -10.68 1.69
N GLY A 71 -7.06 -11.30 1.60
CA GLY A 71 -7.52 -11.94 0.37
C GLY A 71 -7.00 -13.35 0.13
N ALA A 72 -6.08 -13.88 0.93
CA ALA A 72 -5.71 -15.30 0.90
C ALA A 72 -6.88 -16.18 1.38
N ALA A 73 -6.81 -17.48 1.11
CA ALA A 73 -7.84 -18.43 1.51
C ALA A 73 -7.51 -19.15 2.83
N ASP A 74 -6.23 -19.22 3.16
CA ASP A 74 -5.73 -20.04 4.28
C ASP A 74 -4.45 -19.45 4.87
N TRP A 75 -4.16 -19.80 6.10
CA TRP A 75 -2.89 -19.55 6.77
C TRP A 75 -1.74 -20.32 6.13
N SER A 76 -0.59 -19.68 6.02
CA SER A 76 0.64 -20.24 5.46
C SER A 76 1.85 -19.86 6.33
N TYR A 77 2.97 -20.57 6.15
CA TYR A 77 4.21 -20.17 6.84
C TYR A 77 4.68 -18.80 6.33
N ALA A 78 5.03 -17.93 7.25
CA ALA A 78 5.51 -16.59 6.92
C ALA A 78 6.86 -16.64 6.19
N GLN A 79 7.10 -15.64 5.35
CA GLN A 79 8.35 -15.45 4.62
C GLN A 79 8.92 -14.08 4.92
N ILE A 80 10.24 -14.00 5.13
CA ILE A 80 10.93 -12.71 5.20
C ILE A 80 10.82 -11.98 3.86
N ASN A 81 10.95 -10.67 3.89
CA ASN A 81 10.85 -9.78 2.73
C ASN A 81 9.47 -9.69 2.06
N ARG A 82 8.49 -10.49 2.48
CA ARG A 82 7.14 -10.26 2.02
C ARG A 82 6.63 -8.95 2.65
N PRO A 83 6.15 -7.98 1.86
CA PRO A 83 5.51 -6.79 2.40
C PRO A 83 4.19 -7.18 3.10
N LEU A 84 3.92 -6.52 4.21
CA LEU A 84 2.66 -6.66 4.94
C LEU A 84 1.92 -5.33 4.90
N THR A 85 0.60 -5.39 4.76
CA THR A 85 -0.26 -4.23 4.63
C THR A 85 -1.59 -4.43 5.36
N THR A 86 -2.48 -3.45 5.26
CA THR A 86 -3.81 -3.49 5.89
C THR A 86 -4.55 -4.79 5.58
N GLY A 87 -4.95 -5.49 6.62
CA GLY A 87 -5.69 -6.74 6.59
C GLY A 87 -4.83 -8.00 6.69
N ASP A 88 -3.50 -7.89 6.62
CA ASP A 88 -2.61 -9.02 6.81
C ASP A 88 -2.53 -9.40 8.29
N GLN A 89 -2.43 -10.70 8.57
CA GLN A 89 -2.36 -11.27 9.92
C GLN A 89 -1.08 -12.07 10.09
N LEU A 90 -0.52 -12.04 11.30
CA LEU A 90 0.63 -12.83 11.73
C LEU A 90 0.31 -13.61 13.02
N TRP A 91 0.85 -14.80 13.12
CA TRP A 91 0.86 -15.60 14.33
C TRP A 91 2.25 -16.14 14.64
N ASN A 92 2.75 -15.79 15.81
CA ASN A 92 3.92 -16.45 16.39
C ASN A 92 3.44 -17.60 17.27
N ASP A 93 3.84 -18.81 16.95
CA ASP A 93 3.51 -19.98 17.78
C ASP A 93 4.37 -20.02 19.07
N GLN A 94 4.19 -21.04 19.89
CA GLN A 94 5.01 -21.23 21.08
C GLN A 94 6.51 -21.25 20.73
N ASN A 95 7.31 -20.63 21.58
CA ASN A 95 8.77 -20.47 21.39
C ASN A 95 9.17 -19.70 20.10
N ALA A 96 8.23 -19.09 19.39
CA ALA A 96 8.54 -18.25 18.24
C ALA A 96 8.72 -16.78 18.63
N ARG A 97 9.44 -16.07 17.80
CA ARG A 97 9.55 -14.61 17.86
C ARG A 97 9.79 -14.04 16.47
N SER A 98 9.29 -12.83 16.23
CA SER A 98 9.46 -12.16 14.95
C SER A 98 9.68 -10.66 15.14
N GLU A 99 10.23 -10.03 14.10
CA GLU A 99 10.43 -8.59 14.03
C GLU A 99 9.95 -8.07 12.68
N LEU A 100 9.17 -7.00 12.74
CA LEU A 100 8.71 -6.24 11.59
C LEU A 100 9.24 -4.80 11.67
N HIS A 101 9.41 -4.18 10.52
CA HIS A 101 9.68 -2.75 10.42
C HIS A 101 8.58 -2.05 9.65
N ILE A 102 8.07 -0.95 10.21
CA ILE A 102 7.16 0.01 9.57
C ILE A 102 7.91 1.34 9.48
N GLY A 103 8.54 1.60 8.33
CA GLY A 103 9.53 2.67 8.26
C GLY A 103 10.65 2.44 9.26
N SER A 104 10.95 3.46 10.08
CA SER A 104 11.96 3.43 11.15
C SER A 104 11.46 2.81 12.46
N THR A 105 10.19 2.43 12.55
CA THR A 105 9.62 1.79 13.74
C THR A 105 9.83 0.28 13.69
N ALA A 106 10.46 -0.28 14.73
CA ALA A 106 10.57 -1.71 14.93
C ALA A 106 9.41 -2.23 15.78
N VAL A 107 8.71 -3.26 15.29
CA VAL A 107 7.64 -3.97 16.02
C VAL A 107 8.09 -5.41 16.21
N ARG A 108 8.14 -5.88 17.44
CA ARG A 108 8.62 -7.20 17.83
C ARG A 108 7.54 -7.98 18.54
N LEU A 109 7.41 -9.24 18.16
CA LEU A 109 6.40 -10.15 18.71
C LEU A 109 7.10 -11.28 19.47
N GLY A 110 6.62 -11.54 20.67
CA GLY A 110 6.99 -12.72 21.46
C GLY A 110 6.26 -13.98 21.02
N GLU A 111 6.43 -15.04 21.80
CA GLU A 111 5.73 -16.31 21.58
C GLU A 111 4.21 -16.17 21.78
N SER A 112 3.45 -17.07 21.16
CA SER A 112 1.99 -17.15 21.26
C SER A 112 1.29 -15.81 21.03
N THR A 113 1.80 -15.03 20.07
CA THR A 113 1.36 -13.66 19.81
C THR A 113 0.62 -13.57 18.48
N SER A 114 -0.58 -12.97 18.49
CA SER A 114 -1.32 -12.59 17.30
C SER A 114 -1.08 -11.12 16.98
N LEU A 115 -0.90 -10.82 15.68
CA LEU A 115 -0.86 -9.46 15.16
C LEU A 115 -1.75 -9.35 13.94
N ASP A 116 -2.71 -8.42 13.95
CA ASP A 116 -3.49 -8.05 12.77
C ASP A 116 -3.17 -6.58 12.42
N LEU A 117 -2.86 -6.29 11.15
CA LEU A 117 -2.68 -4.93 10.68
C LEU A 117 -4.05 -4.35 10.30
N LEU A 118 -4.70 -3.65 11.22
CA LEU A 118 -6.04 -3.08 11.00
C LEU A 118 -6.01 -1.87 10.07
N ASN A 119 -4.95 -1.09 10.12
CA ASN A 119 -4.68 -0.02 9.18
C ASN A 119 -3.18 0.24 9.08
N LEU A 120 -2.71 0.38 7.86
CA LEU A 120 -1.35 0.83 7.57
C LEU A 120 -1.38 1.71 6.33
N ASP A 121 -1.19 3.01 6.53
CA ASP A 121 -1.12 4.02 5.48
C ASP A 121 0.10 4.94 5.67
N ASP A 122 0.17 6.03 4.90
CA ASP A 122 1.30 6.97 4.95
C ASP A 122 1.48 7.64 6.33
N ASN A 123 0.41 7.77 7.11
CA ASN A 123 0.40 8.54 8.35
C ASN A 123 0.02 7.72 9.57
N SER A 124 -0.62 6.58 9.41
CA SER A 124 -1.12 5.79 10.53
C SER A 124 -0.73 4.33 10.47
N ALA A 125 -0.51 3.74 11.66
CA ALA A 125 -0.42 2.32 11.86
C ALA A 125 -1.35 1.94 13.03
N GLN A 126 -2.28 1.03 12.78
CA GLN A 126 -3.20 0.47 13.77
C GLN A 126 -3.01 -1.04 13.82
N LEU A 127 -2.54 -1.52 14.95
CA LEU A 127 -2.08 -2.87 15.19
C LEU A 127 -2.97 -3.54 16.24
N LYS A 128 -3.59 -4.68 15.91
CA LYS A 128 -4.38 -5.44 16.87
C LYS A 128 -3.54 -6.58 17.46
N VAL A 129 -3.53 -6.66 18.77
CA VAL A 129 -2.91 -7.74 19.55
C VAL A 129 -3.99 -8.36 20.43
N ALA A 130 -4.49 -9.52 20.01
CA ALA A 130 -5.55 -10.22 20.76
C ALA A 130 -5.00 -11.12 21.87
N GLN A 131 -3.71 -11.49 21.78
CA GLN A 131 -2.97 -12.30 22.75
C GLN A 131 -1.48 -12.15 22.55
N GLY A 132 -0.70 -12.28 23.60
CA GLY A 132 0.77 -12.36 23.58
C GLY A 132 1.46 -11.06 23.84
N THR A 133 2.70 -10.91 23.38
CA THR A 133 3.60 -9.80 23.68
C THR A 133 4.01 -9.06 22.41
N LEU A 134 3.78 -7.75 22.39
CA LEU A 134 4.30 -6.83 21.38
C LEU A 134 5.20 -5.80 22.04
N SER A 135 6.39 -5.57 21.47
CA SER A 135 7.24 -4.41 21.77
C SER A 135 7.37 -3.53 20.52
N ALA A 136 7.19 -2.23 20.69
CA ALA A 136 7.36 -1.24 19.64
C ALA A 136 8.44 -0.22 20.03
N ARG A 137 9.48 -0.09 19.19
CA ARG A 137 10.43 1.01 19.28
C ARG A 137 10.12 2.02 18.18
N VAL A 138 9.53 3.13 18.55
CA VAL A 138 9.25 4.26 17.68
C VAL A 138 10.43 5.22 17.72
N ARG A 139 11.16 5.35 16.60
CA ARG A 139 12.29 6.28 16.50
C ARG A 139 11.82 7.69 16.23
N GLU A 140 10.81 7.81 15.39
CA GLU A 140 10.24 9.09 15.01
C GLU A 140 8.72 8.93 14.80
N LEU A 141 7.97 9.90 15.28
CA LEU A 141 6.54 10.02 15.01
C LEU A 141 6.28 11.43 14.48
N PRO A 142 6.28 11.62 13.16
CA PRO A 142 6.07 12.94 12.55
C PRO A 142 4.70 13.53 12.94
N PRO A 143 4.59 14.87 13.01
CA PRO A 143 3.30 15.53 13.25
C PRO A 143 2.23 15.08 12.26
N GLY A 144 1.05 14.72 12.76
CA GLY A 144 -0.05 14.17 11.96
C GLY A 144 0.01 12.65 11.74
N SER A 145 1.09 11.99 12.15
CA SER A 145 1.18 10.54 12.18
C SER A 145 0.66 9.98 13.49
N SER A 146 0.21 8.72 13.47
CA SER A 146 -0.31 8.03 14.65
C SER A 146 0.02 6.54 14.63
N TYR A 147 0.39 6.05 15.81
CA TYR A 147 0.52 4.62 16.08
C TYR A 147 -0.44 4.23 17.19
N GLU A 148 -1.22 3.18 16.96
CA GLU A 148 -2.20 2.64 17.90
C GLU A 148 -2.05 1.13 18.01
N ILE A 149 -2.09 0.61 19.25
CA ILE A 149 -2.09 -0.83 19.53
C ILE A 149 -3.40 -1.17 20.22
N ASP A 150 -4.22 -1.97 19.56
CA ASP A 150 -5.56 -2.35 20.00
C ASP A 150 -5.52 -3.71 20.68
N THR A 151 -6.06 -3.77 21.89
CA THR A 151 -6.11 -4.97 22.71
C THR A 151 -7.53 -5.25 23.21
N PRO A 152 -7.83 -6.41 23.80
CA PRO A 152 -9.16 -6.69 24.35
C PRO A 152 -9.59 -5.72 25.46
N ASN A 153 -8.65 -5.03 26.10
CA ASN A 153 -8.95 -4.21 27.27
C ASN A 153 -8.80 -2.70 27.00
N LEU A 154 -8.01 -2.31 26.00
CA LEU A 154 -7.72 -0.90 25.70
C LEU A 154 -7.19 -0.71 24.28
N ALA A 155 -7.31 0.52 23.79
CA ALA A 155 -6.49 1.03 22.68
C ALA A 155 -5.33 1.85 23.28
N LEU A 156 -4.12 1.59 22.83
CA LEU A 156 -2.92 2.32 23.26
C LEU A 156 -2.45 3.26 22.15
N GLY A 157 -2.66 4.54 22.33
CA GLY A 157 -2.09 5.59 21.47
C GLY A 157 -0.64 5.91 21.90
N LEU A 158 0.32 5.80 20.97
CA LEU A 158 1.70 6.18 21.21
C LEU A 158 1.87 7.67 20.92
N ASN A 159 2.35 8.44 21.92
CA ASN A 159 2.37 9.90 21.81
C ASN A 159 3.66 10.46 21.18
N GLY A 160 4.63 9.61 20.88
CA GLY A 160 5.90 10.06 20.29
C GLY A 160 6.93 8.97 20.16
N ALA A 161 8.16 9.36 19.90
CA ALA A 161 9.30 8.45 19.95
C ALA A 161 9.44 7.82 21.32
N GLY A 162 9.76 6.53 21.39
CA GLY A 162 9.87 5.81 22.64
C GLY A 162 9.89 4.29 22.49
N ASP A 163 9.96 3.61 23.64
CA ASP A 163 9.97 2.16 23.75
C ASP A 163 8.76 1.72 24.56
N TYR A 164 7.90 0.97 23.91
CA TYR A 164 6.59 0.56 24.38
C TYR A 164 6.45 -0.96 24.34
N ARG A 165 5.86 -1.54 25.39
CA ARG A 165 5.55 -2.96 25.42
C ARG A 165 4.10 -3.18 25.87
N VAL A 166 3.43 -4.11 25.19
CA VAL A 166 2.06 -4.53 25.48
C VAL A 166 2.06 -6.04 25.65
N ASP A 167 1.57 -6.52 26.78
CA ASP A 167 1.40 -7.93 27.10
C ASP A 167 -0.09 -8.21 27.31
N VAL A 168 -0.68 -9.03 26.46
CA VAL A 168 -2.10 -9.42 26.52
C VAL A 168 -2.18 -10.85 27.05
N ALA A 169 -2.93 -11.01 28.14
CA ALA A 169 -3.14 -12.33 28.75
C ALA A 169 -3.71 -13.35 27.76
N PRO A 170 -3.38 -14.66 27.87
CA PRO A 170 -3.83 -15.68 26.93
C PRO A 170 -5.35 -15.78 26.80
N ASP A 171 -6.09 -15.52 27.87
CA ASP A 171 -7.55 -15.47 27.90
C ASP A 171 -8.15 -14.12 27.48
N GLY A 172 -7.30 -13.08 27.27
CA GLY A 172 -7.72 -11.72 26.97
C GLY A 172 -8.27 -10.93 28.17
N SER A 173 -8.16 -11.47 29.37
CA SER A 173 -8.76 -10.86 30.60
C SER A 173 -8.06 -9.57 31.01
N SER A 174 -6.80 -9.38 30.67
CA SER A 174 -6.02 -8.19 31.03
C SER A 174 -4.96 -7.86 30.00
N THR A 175 -4.62 -6.57 29.97
CA THR A 175 -3.51 -6.00 29.19
C THR A 175 -2.55 -5.27 30.11
N THR A 176 -1.28 -5.58 30.04
CA THR A 176 -0.20 -4.86 30.74
C THR A 176 0.52 -3.98 29.72
N VAL A 177 0.62 -2.69 30.03
CA VAL A 177 1.37 -1.71 29.22
C VAL A 177 2.60 -1.29 30.00
N THR A 178 3.77 -1.39 29.37
CA THR A 178 5.05 -0.89 29.91
C THR A 178 5.61 0.17 28.99
N VAL A 179 5.83 1.37 29.47
CA VAL A 179 6.47 2.48 28.76
C VAL A 179 7.88 2.65 29.33
N ARG A 180 8.91 2.23 28.59
CA ARG A 180 10.31 2.39 29.04
C ARG A 180 10.85 3.77 28.75
N SER A 181 10.48 4.34 27.60
CA SER A 181 10.76 5.71 27.19
C SER A 181 9.61 6.28 26.36
N GLY A 182 9.48 7.60 26.28
CA GLY A 182 8.38 8.27 25.63
C GLY A 182 7.14 8.39 26.53
N SER A 183 5.96 8.43 25.94
CA SER A 183 4.68 8.43 26.65
C SER A 183 3.57 7.82 25.79
N ALA A 184 2.59 7.23 26.41
CA ALA A 184 1.42 6.66 25.74
C ALA A 184 0.14 7.04 26.46
N THR A 185 -1.00 6.89 25.80
CA THR A 185 -2.33 7.06 26.41
C THR A 185 -3.16 5.81 26.15
N ALA A 186 -3.62 5.18 27.21
CA ALA A 186 -4.59 4.11 27.15
C ALA A 186 -6.01 4.68 27.06
N TYR A 187 -6.82 4.19 26.14
CA TYR A 187 -8.21 4.58 25.93
C TYR A 187 -9.11 3.37 26.17
N GLY A 188 -10.19 3.59 26.90
CA GLY A 188 -11.20 2.58 27.19
C GLY A 188 -12.60 3.18 27.18
N ASP A 189 -13.59 2.45 27.70
CA ASP A 189 -14.99 2.90 27.77
C ASP A 189 -15.13 4.11 28.70
N GLY A 190 -15.26 5.29 28.10
CA GLY A 190 -15.47 6.55 28.83
C GLY A 190 -14.29 7.02 29.67
N ALA A 191 -13.10 6.44 29.49
CA ALA A 191 -11.91 6.77 30.24
C ALA A 191 -10.65 6.85 29.36
N GLN A 192 -9.67 7.63 29.81
CA GLN A 192 -8.33 7.63 29.27
C GLN A 192 -7.32 7.74 30.41
N VAL A 193 -6.19 7.06 30.30
CA VAL A 193 -5.13 7.04 31.28
C VAL A 193 -3.79 7.32 30.59
N PRO A 194 -3.12 8.44 30.88
CA PRO A 194 -1.77 8.68 30.41
C PRO A 194 -0.78 7.77 31.14
N ILE A 195 0.21 7.25 30.42
CA ILE A 195 1.26 6.37 30.93
C ILE A 195 2.61 7.02 30.57
N ALA A 196 3.36 7.38 31.57
CA ALA A 196 4.65 8.05 31.40
C ALA A 196 5.81 7.06 31.29
N ALA A 197 6.97 7.55 30.87
CA ALA A 197 8.21 6.79 30.86
C ALA A 197 8.52 6.20 32.25
N GLY A 198 8.96 4.95 32.28
CA GLY A 198 9.29 4.22 33.52
C GLY A 198 8.07 3.60 34.23
N GLN A 199 6.86 3.70 33.67
CA GLN A 199 5.66 3.09 34.28
C GLN A 199 5.29 1.76 33.62
N GLN A 200 4.68 0.89 34.43
CA GLN A 200 3.96 -0.30 33.97
C GLN A 200 2.58 -0.32 34.63
N VAL A 201 1.53 -0.40 33.81
CA VAL A 201 0.14 -0.46 34.29
C VAL A 201 -0.55 -1.68 33.71
N ARG A 202 -1.22 -2.44 34.56
CA ARG A 202 -2.06 -3.58 34.16
C ARG A 202 -3.52 -3.23 34.28
N PHE A 203 -4.25 -3.38 33.17
CA PHE A 203 -5.66 -3.09 33.06
C PHE A 203 -6.49 -4.37 32.88
N ALA A 204 -7.70 -4.38 33.46
CA ALA A 204 -8.72 -5.39 33.20
C ALA A 204 -10.02 -4.73 32.77
N GLY A 205 -10.90 -5.54 32.16
CA GLY A 205 -12.14 -5.03 31.59
C GLY A 205 -11.89 -4.05 30.44
N THR A 206 -12.89 -3.27 30.07
CA THR A 206 -12.80 -2.28 28.97
C THR A 206 -12.88 -0.84 29.45
N ASN A 207 -13.09 -0.63 30.76
CA ASN A 207 -13.20 0.66 31.41
C ASN A 207 -11.90 1.13 32.09
N LEU A 208 -10.77 0.56 31.70
CA LEU A 208 -9.42 0.86 32.22
C LEU A 208 -9.30 0.65 33.74
N GLN A 209 -9.90 -0.38 34.29
CA GLN A 209 -9.70 -0.76 35.68
C GLN A 209 -8.24 -1.17 35.90
N ALA A 210 -7.48 -0.34 36.60
CA ALA A 210 -6.10 -0.66 36.95
C ALA A 210 -6.07 -1.76 38.02
N LEU A 211 -5.40 -2.87 37.72
CA LEU A 211 -5.12 -3.96 38.66
C LEU A 211 -3.78 -3.76 39.37
N ALA A 212 -2.84 -3.11 38.69
CA ALA A 212 -1.52 -2.78 39.20
C ALA A 212 -0.99 -1.54 38.45
N ASP A 213 -0.33 -0.66 39.19
CA ASP A 213 0.41 0.51 38.67
C ASP A 213 1.76 0.54 39.39
N ASN A 214 2.81 0.20 38.66
CA ASN A 214 4.16 0.02 39.21
C ASN A 214 5.18 0.73 38.33
N GLY A 215 6.41 0.83 38.81
CA GLY A 215 7.54 1.14 37.96
C GLY A 215 7.78 0.01 36.92
N ALA A 216 8.33 0.37 35.75
CA ALA A 216 8.71 -0.61 34.75
C ALA A 216 9.72 -1.62 35.35
N PRO A 217 9.46 -2.93 35.16
CA PRO A 217 10.35 -3.97 35.71
C PRO A 217 11.69 -4.00 34.98
N GLY A 218 12.66 -4.70 35.52
CA GLY A 218 13.91 -5.03 34.83
C GLY A 218 13.63 -5.77 33.50
N ALA A 219 14.59 -5.66 32.58
CA ALA A 219 14.46 -6.28 31.26
C ALA A 219 14.48 -7.82 31.36
N ASP A 220 13.45 -8.47 30.83
CA ASP A 220 13.40 -9.92 30.65
C ASP A 220 14.18 -10.38 29.40
N ALA A 221 14.16 -11.67 29.09
CA ALA A 221 14.86 -12.23 27.92
C ALA A 221 14.35 -11.67 26.59
N PHE A 222 13.05 -11.34 26.48
CA PHE A 222 12.47 -10.73 25.29
C PHE A 222 12.94 -9.27 25.14
N ASP A 223 12.93 -8.49 26.23
CA ASP A 223 13.45 -7.13 26.24
C ASP A 223 14.96 -7.07 25.92
N GLN A 224 15.75 -8.01 26.47
CA GLN A 224 17.19 -8.09 26.18
C GLN A 224 17.44 -8.41 24.71
N TRP A 225 16.66 -9.32 24.12
CA TRP A 225 16.71 -9.60 22.69
C TRP A 225 16.33 -8.35 21.87
N ALA A 226 15.22 -7.68 22.20
CA ALA A 226 14.80 -6.45 21.54
C ALA A 226 15.89 -5.37 21.60
N ALA A 227 16.47 -5.13 22.78
CA ALA A 227 17.55 -4.16 22.97
C ALA A 227 18.82 -4.51 22.17
N SER A 228 19.16 -5.81 22.02
CA SER A 228 20.29 -6.24 21.20
C SER A 228 20.10 -5.90 19.73
N ARG A 229 18.88 -6.06 19.23
CA ARG A 229 18.49 -5.70 17.86
C ARG A 229 18.52 -4.20 17.64
N ASP A 230 18.00 -3.44 18.61
CA ASP A 230 18.06 -1.98 18.60
C ASP A 230 19.51 -1.46 18.54
N ALA A 231 20.37 -2.02 19.38
CA ALA A 231 21.78 -1.65 19.41
C ALA A 231 22.50 -2.00 18.09
N ALA A 232 22.12 -3.07 17.40
CA ALA A 232 22.65 -3.41 16.08
C ALA A 232 22.20 -2.39 15.03
N GLU A 233 20.91 -2.04 15.02
CA GLU A 233 20.33 -1.06 14.13
C GLU A 233 20.88 0.35 14.36
N ASP A 234 21.10 0.75 15.62
CA ASP A 234 21.67 2.06 15.96
C ASP A 234 23.09 2.24 15.41
N ARG A 235 23.85 1.15 15.31
CA ARG A 235 25.21 1.15 14.76
C ARG A 235 25.26 0.99 13.24
N SER A 236 24.11 0.90 12.56
CA SER A 236 24.09 0.68 11.12
C SER A 236 24.84 1.78 10.36
N VAL A 237 25.80 1.36 9.56
CA VAL A 237 26.57 2.21 8.64
C VAL A 237 25.69 2.69 7.49
N SER A 238 24.80 1.84 7.01
CA SER A 238 23.89 2.13 5.90
C SER A 238 22.96 3.30 6.19
N ALA A 239 22.67 3.57 7.47
CA ALA A 239 21.89 4.76 7.87
C ALA A 239 22.54 6.11 7.51
N ARG A 240 23.81 6.12 7.09
CA ARG A 240 24.50 7.32 6.58
C ARG A 240 24.17 7.61 5.12
N TYR A 241 23.75 6.61 4.39
CA TYR A 241 23.58 6.64 2.94
C TYR A 241 22.10 6.57 2.52
N VAL A 242 21.23 6.05 3.39
CA VAL A 242 19.81 5.89 3.11
C VAL A 242 18.95 6.34 4.29
N SER A 243 17.72 6.72 4.00
CA SER A 243 16.75 7.04 5.04
C SER A 243 16.44 5.81 5.89
N ARG A 244 16.36 5.98 7.21
CA ARG A 244 15.89 4.94 8.15
C ARG A 244 14.43 4.54 7.91
N GLU A 245 13.68 5.36 7.15
CA GLU A 245 12.31 5.03 6.72
C GLU A 245 12.25 3.98 5.61
N ILE A 246 13.38 3.53 5.07
CA ILE A 246 13.46 2.38 4.16
C ILE A 246 13.63 1.10 4.97
N PRO A 247 12.60 0.25 5.14
CA PRO A 247 12.75 -1.01 5.88
C PRO A 247 13.82 -1.89 5.24
N GLY A 248 14.71 -2.44 6.05
CA GLY A 248 15.78 -3.33 5.59
C GLY A 248 17.12 -2.66 5.29
N TYR A 249 17.25 -1.35 5.52
CA TYR A 249 18.53 -0.67 5.34
C TYR A 249 19.65 -1.25 6.23
N GLN A 250 19.32 -1.70 7.43
CA GLN A 250 20.26 -2.26 8.39
C GLN A 250 20.83 -3.62 7.95
N ASP A 251 20.10 -4.36 7.12
CA ASP A 251 20.56 -5.67 6.63
C ASP A 251 21.65 -5.54 5.57
N LEU A 252 21.80 -4.36 4.99
CA LEU A 252 22.82 -4.08 3.96
C LEU A 252 24.23 -4.15 4.55
N ASP A 253 24.42 -3.80 5.83
CA ASP A 253 25.74 -3.74 6.48
C ASP A 253 26.44 -5.08 6.51
N ALA A 254 25.71 -6.15 6.83
CA ALA A 254 26.25 -7.50 6.91
C ALA A 254 26.44 -8.15 5.52
N ASN A 255 25.71 -7.69 4.51
CA ASN A 255 25.54 -8.40 3.25
C ASN A 255 26.20 -7.73 2.04
N GLY A 256 26.79 -6.55 2.20
CA GLY A 256 27.44 -5.83 1.11
C GLY A 256 28.42 -4.77 1.56
N THR A 257 28.83 -3.95 0.63
CA THR A 257 29.75 -2.83 0.87
C THR A 257 29.29 -1.58 0.13
N TRP A 258 29.40 -0.45 0.80
CA TRP A 258 29.21 0.86 0.19
C TRP A 258 30.45 1.27 -0.57
N ARG A 259 30.27 1.82 -1.76
CA ARG A 259 31.35 2.32 -2.64
C ARG A 259 30.93 3.64 -3.24
N SER A 260 31.88 4.53 -3.45
CA SER A 260 31.66 5.76 -4.20
C SER A 260 31.77 5.50 -5.70
N SER A 261 30.73 5.86 -6.44
CA SER A 261 30.71 5.82 -7.91
C SER A 261 30.76 7.25 -8.47
N PRO A 262 31.67 7.55 -9.39
CA PRO A 262 31.70 8.89 -10.02
C PRO A 262 30.41 9.26 -10.72
N GLN A 263 29.64 8.28 -11.18
CA GLN A 263 28.41 8.49 -11.94
C GLN A 263 27.16 8.57 -11.04
N TYR A 264 27.12 7.80 -9.94
CA TYR A 264 25.89 7.61 -9.15
C TYR A 264 26.00 8.01 -7.68
N GLY A 265 27.17 8.50 -7.24
CA GLY A 265 27.44 8.76 -5.83
C GLY A 265 27.63 7.47 -5.04
N GLU A 266 27.16 7.42 -3.82
CA GLU A 266 27.30 6.24 -2.97
C GLU A 266 26.35 5.12 -3.43
N VAL A 267 26.94 3.95 -3.73
CA VAL A 267 26.24 2.75 -4.19
C VAL A 267 26.54 1.57 -3.29
N TRP A 268 25.60 0.68 -3.14
CA TRP A 268 25.78 -0.53 -2.36
C TRP A 268 25.96 -1.76 -3.29
N VAL A 269 26.98 -2.57 -3.00
CA VAL A 269 27.31 -3.76 -3.78
C VAL A 269 27.16 -5.00 -2.90
N PRO A 270 26.33 -5.99 -3.25
CA PRO A 270 26.19 -7.22 -2.49
C PRO A 270 27.50 -8.01 -2.49
N ARG A 271 27.84 -8.63 -1.35
CA ARG A 271 29.16 -9.28 -1.16
C ARG A 271 29.21 -10.69 -1.71
N ALA A 272 28.15 -11.45 -1.55
CA ALA A 272 28.13 -12.87 -1.87
C ALA A 272 26.99 -13.17 -2.84
N THR A 273 27.26 -12.97 -4.13
CA THR A 273 26.33 -13.33 -5.21
C THR A 273 26.93 -14.47 -6.05
N PRO A 274 26.11 -15.43 -6.53
CA PRO A 274 26.57 -16.45 -7.45
C PRO A 274 27.14 -15.86 -8.73
N ALA A 275 28.03 -16.58 -9.38
CA ALA A 275 28.58 -16.17 -10.67
C ALA A 275 27.46 -15.91 -11.69
N GLY A 276 27.43 -14.71 -12.24
CA GLY A 276 26.42 -14.27 -13.19
C GLY A 276 25.06 -13.98 -12.57
N TRP A 277 25.01 -13.68 -11.30
CA TRP A 277 23.84 -13.17 -10.62
C TRP A 277 23.39 -11.81 -11.20
N ALA A 278 22.09 -11.59 -11.18
CA ALA A 278 21.48 -10.30 -11.49
C ALA A 278 20.31 -10.05 -10.53
N PRO A 279 19.95 -8.78 -10.27
CA PRO A 279 18.79 -8.46 -9.45
C PRO A 279 17.48 -9.02 -10.03
N TYR A 280 16.51 -9.34 -9.16
CA TYR A 280 15.21 -9.93 -9.50
C TYR A 280 15.31 -11.30 -10.18
N HIS A 281 16.31 -12.10 -9.78
CA HIS A 281 16.52 -13.45 -10.26
C HIS A 281 16.27 -14.54 -9.19
N ASP A 282 16.63 -14.26 -7.94
CA ASP A 282 16.52 -15.21 -6.84
C ASP A 282 15.42 -14.80 -5.87
N GLY A 283 14.21 -15.24 -6.15
CA GLY A 283 12.98 -14.88 -5.44
C GLY A 283 11.77 -15.35 -6.22
N HIS A 284 10.64 -14.73 -5.97
CA HIS A 284 9.37 -15.08 -6.61
C HIS A 284 8.42 -13.89 -6.66
N TRP A 285 7.36 -14.02 -7.48
CA TRP A 285 6.32 -13.02 -7.62
C TRP A 285 5.09 -13.41 -6.80
N VAL A 286 4.51 -12.44 -6.09
CA VAL A 286 3.25 -12.58 -5.36
C VAL A 286 2.27 -11.50 -5.82
N TRP A 287 0.98 -11.75 -5.65
CA TRP A 287 -0.02 -10.71 -5.79
C TRP A 287 -0.27 -10.04 -4.44
N GLN A 288 -0.10 -8.72 -4.39
CA GLN A 288 -0.33 -7.89 -3.19
C GLN A 288 -1.18 -6.67 -3.55
N ALA A 289 -2.44 -6.66 -3.17
CA ALA A 289 -3.28 -5.47 -3.37
C ALA A 289 -2.84 -4.31 -2.44
N PRO A 290 -2.91 -3.05 -2.89
CA PRO A 290 -3.43 -2.59 -4.17
C PRO A 290 -2.40 -2.52 -5.30
N TRP A 291 -1.14 -2.88 -5.06
CA TRP A 291 -0.02 -2.71 -6.01
C TRP A 291 0.00 -3.74 -7.14
N GLY A 292 -0.59 -4.92 -6.93
CA GLY A 292 -0.54 -6.01 -7.88
C GLY A 292 0.72 -6.87 -7.74
N TRP A 293 1.35 -7.23 -8.87
CA TRP A 293 2.53 -8.10 -8.86
C TRP A 293 3.70 -7.48 -8.12
N THR A 294 4.12 -8.17 -7.09
CA THR A 294 5.12 -7.74 -6.12
C THR A 294 6.26 -8.76 -6.06
N TRP A 295 7.49 -8.28 -6.08
CA TRP A 295 8.68 -9.12 -5.91
C TRP A 295 8.95 -9.43 -4.45
N VAL A 296 9.25 -10.69 -4.14
CA VAL A 296 9.75 -11.15 -2.85
C VAL A 296 11.08 -11.85 -3.08
N ASP A 297 12.14 -11.23 -2.60
CA ASP A 297 13.51 -11.75 -2.78
C ASP A 297 13.87 -12.74 -1.68
N ASP A 298 14.65 -13.76 -2.01
CA ASP A 298 15.06 -14.83 -1.09
C ASP A 298 16.25 -14.42 -0.21
N ALA A 299 17.01 -13.38 -0.59
CA ALA A 299 18.14 -12.90 0.19
C ALA A 299 17.70 -12.17 1.46
N PRO A 300 18.40 -12.31 2.60
CA PRO A 300 18.01 -11.64 3.85
C PRO A 300 18.01 -10.10 3.75
N TRP A 301 18.79 -9.53 2.84
CA TRP A 301 18.85 -8.10 2.53
C TRP A 301 17.89 -7.67 1.41
N GLY A 302 17.10 -8.60 0.91
CA GLY A 302 16.34 -8.49 -0.33
C GLY A 302 15.05 -7.68 -0.23
N PHE A 303 15.01 -6.59 0.54
CA PHE A 303 13.86 -5.69 0.59
C PHE A 303 14.20 -4.29 0.09
N ALA A 304 15.07 -3.57 0.78
CA ALA A 304 15.41 -2.20 0.43
C ALA A 304 15.84 -2.05 -1.04
N PRO A 305 16.76 -2.86 -1.60
CA PRO A 305 17.23 -2.69 -2.97
C PRO A 305 16.21 -3.07 -4.05
N TYR A 306 15.12 -3.75 -3.69
CA TYR A 306 14.12 -4.19 -4.66
C TYR A 306 12.87 -3.31 -4.68
N HIS A 307 12.63 -2.58 -3.59
CA HIS A 307 11.44 -1.75 -3.46
C HIS A 307 11.74 -0.25 -3.47
N TYR A 308 13.03 0.12 -3.40
CA TYR A 308 13.49 1.51 -3.39
C TYR A 308 14.75 1.66 -4.27
N GLY A 309 15.03 2.89 -4.73
CA GLY A 309 16.21 3.15 -5.54
C GLY A 309 16.18 2.49 -6.92
N ARG A 310 17.36 2.20 -7.46
CA ARG A 310 17.56 1.56 -8.77
C ARG A 310 18.81 0.70 -8.77
N TRP A 311 18.87 -0.24 -9.71
CA TRP A 311 20.06 -1.04 -9.94
C TRP A 311 20.88 -0.53 -11.13
N ALA A 312 22.19 -0.57 -11.03
CA ALA A 312 23.12 -0.25 -12.12
C ALA A 312 24.18 -1.33 -12.23
N TYR A 313 24.61 -1.62 -13.45
CA TYR A 313 25.78 -2.49 -13.70
C TYR A 313 26.99 -1.58 -13.89
N VAL A 314 27.89 -1.58 -12.90
CA VAL A 314 29.04 -0.68 -12.81
C VAL A 314 30.26 -1.51 -12.44
N ASP A 315 31.39 -1.29 -13.12
CA ASP A 315 32.66 -1.97 -12.86
C ASP A 315 32.48 -3.51 -12.75
N ASP A 316 31.82 -4.07 -13.75
CA ASP A 316 31.53 -5.51 -13.87
C ASP A 316 30.74 -6.12 -12.71
N SER A 317 30.04 -5.31 -11.96
CA SER A 317 29.19 -5.74 -10.84
C SER A 317 27.86 -4.99 -10.78
N TRP A 318 26.84 -5.67 -10.24
CA TRP A 318 25.57 -5.02 -9.92
C TRP A 318 25.70 -4.20 -8.65
N ALA A 319 25.31 -2.96 -8.72
CA ALA A 319 25.30 -2.01 -7.61
C ALA A 319 23.90 -1.40 -7.44
N TRP A 320 23.44 -1.33 -6.21
CA TRP A 320 22.20 -0.62 -5.88
C TRP A 320 22.47 0.86 -5.63
N VAL A 321 21.70 1.70 -6.29
CA VAL A 321 21.72 3.17 -6.19
C VAL A 321 20.49 3.60 -5.40
N PRO A 322 20.60 3.98 -4.12
CA PRO A 322 19.46 4.28 -3.26
C PRO A 322 18.74 5.56 -3.66
N GLY A 323 19.42 6.49 -4.33
CA GLY A 323 18.95 7.84 -4.56
C GLY A 323 19.23 8.78 -3.39
N PRO A 324 18.90 10.06 -3.52
CA PRO A 324 19.16 11.06 -2.48
C PRO A 324 18.25 10.86 -1.26
N VAL A 325 18.80 11.10 -0.08
CA VAL A 325 18.01 11.25 1.14
C VAL A 325 17.36 12.64 1.12
N VAL A 326 16.04 12.68 1.14
CA VAL A 326 15.28 13.93 1.14
C VAL A 326 14.66 14.14 2.51
N VAL A 327 15.02 15.23 3.16
CA VAL A 327 14.47 15.61 4.48
C VAL A 327 12.96 15.89 4.34
N ASN A 328 12.16 15.43 5.28
CA ASN A 328 10.70 15.60 5.31
C ASN A 328 9.92 15.00 4.11
N ALA A 329 10.55 14.08 3.39
CA ALA A 329 9.91 13.37 2.31
C ALA A 329 10.23 11.87 2.40
N PRO A 330 9.45 11.11 3.18
CA PRO A 330 9.70 9.69 3.36
C PRO A 330 9.70 8.96 2.01
N PRO A 331 10.57 7.96 1.84
CA PRO A 331 10.60 7.11 0.66
C PRO A 331 9.25 6.41 0.46
N VAL A 332 8.88 6.21 -0.79
CA VAL A 332 7.62 5.55 -1.14
C VAL A 332 7.92 4.16 -1.66
N TYR A 333 7.24 3.20 -1.09
CA TYR A 333 7.31 1.79 -1.48
C TYR A 333 6.83 1.58 -2.93
N ALA A 334 7.55 0.72 -3.67
CA ALA A 334 7.13 0.20 -4.96
C ALA A 334 7.15 -1.33 -4.94
N PRO A 335 6.19 -2.01 -5.60
CA PRO A 335 6.08 -3.48 -5.55
C PRO A 335 7.26 -4.20 -6.21
N ALA A 336 7.81 -3.61 -7.25
CA ALA A 336 9.04 -4.02 -7.93
C ALA A 336 9.49 -2.94 -8.91
N LEU A 337 10.77 -2.61 -8.91
CA LEU A 337 11.33 -1.55 -9.76
C LEU A 337 11.96 -2.17 -11.01
N VAL A 338 11.11 -2.80 -11.83
CA VAL A 338 11.47 -3.50 -13.05
C VAL A 338 10.68 -2.98 -14.25
N ALA A 339 11.17 -3.29 -15.45
CA ALA A 339 10.40 -3.20 -16.67
C ALA A 339 10.17 -4.59 -17.25
N PHE A 340 8.93 -4.84 -17.70
CA PHE A 340 8.55 -6.08 -18.36
C PHE A 340 8.73 -5.97 -19.87
N VAL A 341 9.14 -7.08 -20.47
CA VAL A 341 9.32 -7.22 -21.90
C VAL A 341 8.11 -7.95 -22.48
N GLY A 342 7.39 -7.32 -23.41
CA GLY A 342 6.16 -7.88 -23.95
C GLY A 342 5.90 -7.47 -25.41
N GLY A 343 4.74 -7.86 -25.94
CA GLY A 343 4.29 -7.45 -27.29
C GLY A 343 4.53 -8.47 -28.38
N GLY A 344 4.72 -9.73 -28.03
CA GLY A 344 4.73 -10.82 -28.98
C GLY A 344 3.32 -11.35 -29.21
N GLY A 345 2.74 -11.06 -30.36
CA GLY A 345 1.54 -11.58 -31.00
C GLY A 345 0.53 -12.42 -30.21
N GLY A 346 -0.75 -12.23 -30.46
CA GLY A 346 -1.82 -13.01 -29.84
C GLY A 346 -2.75 -12.23 -28.91
N GLY A 347 -2.69 -10.89 -28.93
CA GLY A 347 -3.68 -10.06 -28.21
C GLY A 347 -3.37 -9.84 -26.71
N VAL A 348 -2.21 -10.27 -26.23
CA VAL A 348 -1.76 -10.01 -24.86
C VAL A 348 -0.54 -9.08 -24.87
N ASP A 349 -0.60 -8.01 -24.09
CA ASP A 349 0.48 -7.01 -24.00
C ASP A 349 1.70 -7.49 -23.19
N TRP A 350 1.67 -8.73 -22.71
CA TRP A 350 2.74 -9.39 -21.98
C TRP A 350 3.12 -10.68 -22.69
N GLY A 351 4.36 -11.06 -22.62
CA GLY A 351 4.77 -12.38 -23.03
C GLY A 351 5.93 -12.39 -24.01
N VAL A 352 6.80 -13.32 -23.75
CA VAL A 352 7.87 -13.79 -24.63
C VAL A 352 7.60 -15.26 -24.95
N ASN A 353 8.11 -15.73 -26.08
CA ASN A 353 8.04 -17.14 -26.42
C ASN A 353 9.26 -17.86 -25.84
N LEU A 354 9.03 -18.89 -25.06
CA LEU A 354 10.06 -19.74 -24.47
C LEU A 354 10.09 -21.10 -25.16
N ALA A 355 11.27 -21.57 -25.51
CA ALA A 355 11.45 -22.95 -25.98
C ALA A 355 11.70 -23.86 -24.77
N ILE A 356 10.71 -24.67 -24.41
CA ILE A 356 10.76 -25.57 -23.25
C ILE A 356 10.53 -27.00 -23.73
N GLY A 357 11.53 -27.87 -23.58
CA GLY A 357 11.41 -29.27 -23.99
C GLY A 357 11.07 -29.48 -25.49
N GLY A 358 11.48 -28.54 -26.36
CA GLY A 358 11.15 -28.57 -27.79
C GLY A 358 9.79 -27.99 -28.18
N ALA A 359 8.99 -27.56 -27.22
CA ALA A 359 7.71 -26.87 -27.46
C ALA A 359 7.84 -25.37 -27.17
N MET A 360 7.02 -24.55 -27.83
CA MET A 360 6.92 -23.12 -27.54
C MET A 360 5.88 -22.89 -26.44
N ALA A 361 6.28 -22.18 -25.39
CA ALA A 361 5.42 -21.83 -24.27
C ALA A 361 5.42 -20.31 -24.04
N ALA A 362 4.30 -19.80 -23.53
CA ALA A 362 4.23 -18.39 -23.12
C ALA A 362 5.09 -18.16 -21.88
N GLY A 363 5.91 -17.12 -21.93
CA GLY A 363 6.80 -16.70 -20.85
C GLY A 363 6.56 -15.25 -20.43
N VAL A 364 7.00 -14.90 -19.26
CA VAL A 364 7.07 -13.53 -18.75
C VAL A 364 8.54 -13.18 -18.55
N ALA A 365 8.95 -12.01 -19.05
CA ALA A 365 10.33 -11.55 -18.95
C ALA A 365 10.39 -10.13 -18.41
N TRP A 366 11.42 -9.84 -17.61
CA TRP A 366 11.65 -8.53 -17.00
C TRP A 366 13.15 -8.25 -16.81
N PHE A 367 13.47 -6.99 -16.54
CA PHE A 367 14.81 -6.56 -16.15
C PHE A 367 14.73 -5.40 -15.15
N PRO A 368 15.75 -5.20 -14.27
CA PRO A 368 15.76 -4.12 -13.29
C PRO A 368 15.84 -2.76 -13.95
N LEU A 369 15.07 -1.79 -13.48
CA LEU A 369 15.19 -0.39 -13.88
C LEU A 369 16.50 0.21 -13.37
N GLY A 370 17.14 1.01 -14.23
CA GLY A 370 18.35 1.75 -13.94
C GLY A 370 18.12 3.15 -13.37
N PRO A 371 19.18 3.79 -12.85
CA PRO A 371 19.11 5.18 -12.42
C PRO A 371 18.62 6.10 -13.55
N GLY A 372 17.68 6.99 -13.22
CA GLY A 372 17.03 7.88 -14.20
C GLY A 372 15.79 7.27 -14.88
N GLU A 373 15.61 5.96 -14.85
CA GLU A 373 14.48 5.30 -15.48
C GLU A 373 13.24 5.33 -14.58
N ARG A 374 12.12 5.79 -15.14
CA ARG A 374 10.88 5.94 -14.37
C ARG A 374 10.13 4.60 -14.29
N TRP A 375 9.67 4.28 -13.09
CA TRP A 375 8.67 3.26 -12.87
C TRP A 375 7.28 3.90 -13.07
N HIS A 376 6.57 3.45 -14.09
CA HIS A 376 5.26 3.99 -14.44
C HIS A 376 4.46 2.93 -15.22
N PRO A 377 3.85 1.97 -14.50
CA PRO A 377 3.09 0.92 -15.14
C PRO A 377 1.88 1.49 -15.88
N GLN A 378 1.79 1.18 -17.17
CA GLN A 378 0.66 1.52 -18.02
C GLN A 378 -0.13 0.27 -18.30
N TRP A 379 -1.37 0.22 -17.86
CA TRP A 379 -2.26 -0.89 -18.09
C TRP A 379 -3.40 -0.45 -19.02
N GLY A 380 -3.27 -0.76 -20.31
CA GLY A 380 -4.27 -0.42 -21.29
C GLY A 380 -4.40 1.07 -21.61
N GLY A 381 -3.31 1.85 -21.42
CA GLY A 381 -3.22 3.26 -21.79
C GLY A 381 -3.86 4.24 -20.81
N ARG A 382 -4.21 3.79 -19.61
CA ARG A 382 -4.72 4.66 -18.52
C ARG A 382 -3.84 4.57 -17.28
N ASP A 383 -3.62 5.71 -16.66
CA ASP A 383 -2.99 5.77 -15.35
C ASP A 383 -3.97 5.26 -14.29
N ASN A 384 -3.50 4.39 -13.39
CA ASN A 384 -4.34 3.86 -12.32
C ASN A 384 -4.31 4.77 -11.09
N TRP A 385 -3.18 5.41 -10.86
CA TRP A 385 -2.91 6.24 -9.69
C TRP A 385 -2.56 7.66 -10.11
N SER A 386 -2.53 8.57 -9.16
CA SER A 386 -2.28 9.97 -9.44
C SER A 386 -0.85 10.22 -9.95
N PRO A 387 -0.62 11.27 -10.74
CA PRO A 387 0.73 11.72 -11.11
C PRO A 387 1.61 11.97 -9.90
N ARG A 388 1.01 12.45 -8.78
CA ARG A 388 1.71 12.70 -7.52
C ARG A 388 2.28 11.41 -6.90
N TYR A 389 1.54 10.29 -6.95
CA TYR A 389 2.04 9.01 -6.49
C TYR A 389 3.26 8.56 -7.31
N TYR A 390 3.16 8.61 -8.64
CA TYR A 390 4.29 8.25 -9.51
C TYR A 390 5.50 9.16 -9.32
N GLU A 391 5.31 10.45 -9.10
CA GLU A 391 6.40 11.37 -8.78
C GLU A 391 7.09 11.00 -7.46
N ARG A 392 6.32 10.64 -6.45
CA ARG A 392 6.85 10.21 -5.14
C ARG A 392 7.66 8.91 -5.27
N VAL A 393 7.16 7.91 -5.98
CA VAL A 393 7.86 6.63 -6.23
C VAL A 393 9.17 6.85 -7.00
N ASN A 394 9.16 7.78 -7.96
CA ASN A 394 10.33 8.05 -8.80
C ASN A 394 11.27 9.12 -8.24
N ARG A 395 10.99 9.69 -7.07
CA ARG A 395 11.84 10.73 -6.47
C ARG A 395 13.24 10.24 -6.15
N THR A 396 13.40 8.97 -5.85
CA THR A 396 14.68 8.32 -5.58
C THR A 396 15.47 7.97 -6.85
N THR A 397 14.94 8.25 -8.05
CA THR A 397 15.72 8.12 -9.27
C THR A 397 16.80 9.19 -9.30
N VAL A 398 18.06 8.78 -9.36
CA VAL A 398 19.17 9.72 -9.58
C VAL A 398 19.04 10.25 -11.00
N VAL A 399 18.62 11.49 -11.13
CA VAL A 399 18.68 12.21 -12.40
C VAL A 399 20.03 12.91 -12.43
N ASN A 400 20.98 12.38 -13.18
CA ASN A 400 22.18 13.14 -13.50
C ASN A 400 21.77 14.40 -14.25
N SER A 401 22.03 15.56 -13.67
CA SER A 401 21.69 16.89 -14.22
C SER A 401 22.39 17.21 -15.55
N TYR A 402 23.18 16.28 -16.09
CA TYR A 402 23.92 16.51 -17.34
C TYR A 402 23.23 15.99 -18.61
N ASN A 403 22.13 15.23 -18.51
CA ASN A 403 21.38 14.78 -19.69
C ASN A 403 19.88 14.94 -19.46
N HIS A 404 19.41 16.19 -19.55
CA HIS A 404 18.00 16.47 -19.80
C HIS A 404 17.66 16.06 -21.25
N THR A 405 17.55 14.78 -21.49
CA THR A 405 16.81 14.30 -22.65
C THR A 405 15.37 14.12 -22.18
N ASN A 406 14.49 15.02 -22.59
CA ASN A 406 13.05 14.89 -22.45
C ASN A 406 12.63 13.59 -23.17
N ILE A 407 12.44 12.52 -22.42
CA ILE A 407 11.96 11.24 -22.94
C ILE A 407 10.44 11.35 -23.08
N THR A 408 9.97 12.04 -24.10
CA THR A 408 8.54 12.15 -24.45
C THR A 408 8.11 11.16 -25.54
N ASN A 409 9.05 10.46 -26.20
CA ASN A 409 8.72 9.47 -27.24
C ASN A 409 9.60 8.24 -27.11
N ILE A 410 9.09 7.19 -26.46
CA ILE A 410 9.72 5.87 -26.38
C ILE A 410 9.39 5.12 -27.69
N THR A 411 10.10 5.40 -28.76
CA THR A 411 9.99 4.62 -30.00
C THR A 411 11.22 3.75 -30.28
N ASN A 412 12.28 3.85 -29.48
CA ASN A 412 13.52 3.08 -29.68
C ASN A 412 14.04 2.49 -28.37
N VAL A 413 13.71 1.24 -28.10
CA VAL A 413 14.06 0.46 -26.91
C VAL A 413 15.57 0.41 -26.64
N HIS A 414 16.40 0.53 -27.68
CA HIS A 414 17.83 0.35 -27.57
C HIS A 414 18.59 1.51 -26.87
N ASN A 415 17.98 2.68 -26.73
CA ASN A 415 18.65 3.85 -26.17
C ASN A 415 18.06 4.33 -24.83
N THR A 416 16.99 3.70 -24.35
CA THR A 416 16.19 4.20 -23.21
C THR A 416 16.50 3.52 -21.89
N TYR A 417 16.79 2.22 -21.91
CA TYR A 417 17.00 1.42 -20.70
C TYR A 417 18.45 0.94 -20.62
N ILE A 418 19.19 1.42 -19.59
CA ILE A 418 20.62 1.13 -19.45
C ILE A 418 20.90 -0.34 -19.10
N ASN A 419 20.05 -0.91 -18.23
CA ASN A 419 20.25 -2.28 -17.74
C ASN A 419 19.82 -3.36 -18.73
N TYR A 420 19.04 -3.03 -19.73
CA TYR A 420 18.57 -4.01 -20.73
C TYR A 420 19.70 -4.78 -21.42
N ARG A 421 20.88 -4.18 -21.52
CA ARG A 421 22.08 -4.77 -22.15
C ARG A 421 23.08 -5.34 -21.15
N ALA A 422 22.84 -5.13 -19.85
CA ALA A 422 23.76 -5.64 -18.83
C ALA A 422 23.74 -7.19 -18.83
N PRO A 423 24.86 -7.81 -18.47
CA PRO A 423 24.93 -9.25 -18.44
C PRO A 423 23.85 -9.87 -17.57
N ARG A 424 23.07 -10.79 -18.12
CA ARG A 424 21.98 -11.52 -17.45
C ARG A 424 20.90 -10.66 -16.80
N ALA A 425 20.79 -9.38 -17.19
CA ALA A 425 19.77 -8.48 -16.65
C ALA A 425 18.34 -8.94 -16.94
N VAL A 426 18.12 -9.54 -18.11
CA VAL A 426 16.79 -10.02 -18.50
C VAL A 426 16.58 -11.42 -17.94
N THR A 427 15.58 -11.53 -17.07
CA THR A 427 15.10 -12.79 -16.50
C THR A 427 13.77 -13.15 -17.14
N ALA A 428 13.60 -14.43 -17.51
CA ALA A 428 12.36 -14.92 -18.11
C ALA A 428 11.98 -16.28 -17.51
N VAL A 429 10.68 -16.47 -17.24
CA VAL A 429 10.12 -17.72 -16.74
C VAL A 429 8.85 -18.10 -17.49
N PRO A 430 8.42 -19.38 -17.49
CA PRO A 430 7.09 -19.75 -17.96
C PRO A 430 6.01 -18.93 -17.26
N ALA A 431 5.01 -18.48 -18.00
CA ALA A 431 3.94 -17.65 -17.45
C ALA A 431 3.18 -18.35 -16.31
N THR A 432 3.05 -19.67 -16.36
CA THR A 432 2.48 -20.47 -15.25
C THR A 432 3.34 -20.41 -14.00
N ALA A 433 4.67 -20.49 -14.14
CA ALA A 433 5.58 -20.36 -13.00
C ALA A 433 5.51 -18.95 -12.38
N PHE A 434 5.37 -17.91 -13.22
CA PHE A 434 5.18 -16.54 -12.76
C PHE A 434 3.90 -16.39 -11.91
N VAL A 435 2.73 -16.77 -12.44
CA VAL A 435 1.46 -16.57 -11.72
C VAL A 435 1.29 -17.50 -10.52
N HIS A 436 1.96 -18.64 -10.50
CA HIS A 436 1.99 -19.54 -9.36
C HIS A 436 3.05 -19.17 -8.31
N GLY A 437 3.78 -18.06 -8.53
CA GLY A 437 4.81 -17.60 -7.61
C GLY A 437 5.91 -18.63 -7.37
N GLN A 438 6.27 -19.36 -8.39
CA GLN A 438 7.35 -20.36 -8.28
C GLN A 438 8.71 -19.67 -8.16
N PRO A 439 9.70 -20.28 -7.46
CA PRO A 439 11.04 -19.71 -7.35
C PRO A 439 11.65 -19.46 -8.73
N VAL A 440 11.94 -18.20 -9.04
CA VAL A 440 12.40 -17.77 -10.36
C VAL A 440 13.70 -18.47 -10.76
N GLY A 441 14.70 -18.54 -9.90
CA GLY A 441 15.98 -19.18 -10.19
C GLY A 441 15.86 -20.64 -10.63
N ARG A 442 14.77 -21.33 -10.22
CA ARG A 442 14.49 -22.73 -10.61
C ARG A 442 13.87 -22.84 -12.01
N PHE A 443 13.11 -21.83 -12.43
CA PHE A 443 12.34 -21.83 -13.68
C PHE A 443 12.87 -20.87 -14.74
N ALA A 444 13.94 -20.12 -14.43
CA ALA A 444 14.55 -19.18 -15.36
C ALA A 444 14.99 -19.87 -16.65
N GLN A 445 14.63 -19.29 -17.78
CA GLN A 445 14.94 -19.77 -19.11
C GLN A 445 15.80 -18.76 -19.87
N LYS A 446 16.71 -19.27 -20.70
CA LYS A 446 17.42 -18.43 -21.65
C LYS A 446 16.45 -18.08 -22.79
N VAL A 447 16.37 -16.81 -23.11
CA VAL A 447 15.60 -16.32 -24.25
C VAL A 447 16.54 -15.73 -25.27
N ASP A 448 16.27 -16.01 -26.55
CA ASP A 448 17.06 -15.44 -27.65
C ASP A 448 16.94 -13.91 -27.65
N PRO A 449 18.05 -13.16 -27.58
CA PRO A 449 18.04 -11.70 -27.67
C PRO A 449 17.34 -11.15 -28.92
N ALA A 450 17.21 -11.92 -29.97
CA ALA A 450 16.48 -11.50 -31.17
C ALA A 450 14.97 -11.35 -30.91
N GLN A 451 14.41 -12.07 -29.95
CA GLN A 451 12.98 -12.01 -29.63
C GLN A 451 12.56 -10.69 -28.97
N TRP A 452 13.48 -10.00 -28.29
CA TRP A 452 13.14 -8.72 -27.63
C TRP A 452 13.65 -7.47 -28.34
N ARG A 453 14.37 -7.59 -29.45
CA ARG A 453 14.87 -6.41 -30.19
C ARG A 453 13.76 -5.42 -30.58
N ASN A 454 12.54 -5.93 -30.79
CA ASN A 454 11.35 -5.16 -31.16
C ASN A 454 10.22 -5.28 -30.14
N ALA A 455 10.51 -5.78 -28.94
CA ALA A 455 9.49 -5.95 -27.89
C ALA A 455 9.08 -4.60 -27.29
N ARG A 456 7.84 -4.49 -26.86
CA ARG A 456 7.38 -3.36 -26.04
C ARG A 456 7.95 -3.50 -24.63
N ILE A 457 8.36 -2.40 -24.06
CA ILE A 457 8.81 -2.32 -22.68
C ILE A 457 7.71 -1.67 -21.84
N ASN A 458 7.32 -2.34 -20.76
CA ASN A 458 6.36 -1.81 -19.80
C ASN A 458 7.06 -1.65 -18.43
N PRO A 459 7.39 -0.41 -18.02
CA PRO A 459 8.03 -0.16 -16.73
C PRO A 459 7.01 -0.26 -15.60
N GLY A 460 6.87 -1.44 -15.01
CA GLY A 460 5.92 -1.64 -13.92
C GLY A 460 5.51 -3.09 -13.73
N ALA A 461 4.39 -3.50 -14.31
CA ALA A 461 3.86 -4.85 -14.13
C ALA A 461 3.21 -5.37 -15.41
N PRO A 462 3.21 -6.68 -15.64
CA PRO A 462 2.44 -7.26 -16.73
C PRO A 462 0.95 -7.22 -16.38
N GLY A 463 0.11 -6.99 -17.37
CA GLY A 463 -1.34 -7.01 -17.19
C GLY A 463 -1.90 -8.43 -17.04
N ILE A 464 -1.38 -9.22 -16.10
CA ILE A 464 -1.76 -10.63 -15.89
C ILE A 464 -2.63 -10.73 -14.64
N ALA A 465 -3.80 -11.34 -14.75
CA ALA A 465 -4.70 -11.57 -13.62
C ALA A 465 -4.12 -12.60 -12.63
N PRO A 466 -4.25 -12.37 -11.31
CA PRO A 466 -3.79 -13.32 -10.31
C PRO A 466 -4.69 -14.55 -10.24
N VAL A 467 -4.10 -15.67 -9.84
CA VAL A 467 -4.79 -16.92 -9.52
C VAL A 467 -4.64 -17.21 -8.01
N ARG A 468 -5.23 -18.29 -7.51
CA ARG A 468 -5.17 -18.63 -6.08
C ARG A 468 -3.74 -18.70 -5.55
N GLU A 469 -2.87 -19.33 -6.30
CA GLU A 469 -1.46 -19.55 -5.96
C GLU A 469 -0.65 -18.24 -5.92
N SER A 470 -1.13 -17.19 -6.58
CA SER A 470 -0.45 -15.89 -6.59
C SER A 470 -0.41 -15.20 -5.23
N PHE A 471 -1.34 -15.54 -4.32
CA PHE A 471 -1.42 -14.91 -2.99
C PHE A 471 -0.50 -15.54 -1.95
N GLY A 472 -0.11 -16.79 -2.14
CA GLY A 472 0.75 -17.54 -1.25
C GLY A 472 1.56 -18.59 -2.00
N PRO A 473 2.48 -18.17 -2.89
CA PRO A 473 3.18 -19.07 -3.78
C PRO A 473 4.06 -20.05 -3.01
N GLY A 474 3.95 -21.33 -3.36
CA GLY A 474 4.79 -22.38 -2.79
C GLY A 474 4.62 -22.60 -1.29
N GLN A 475 3.74 -21.85 -0.66
CA GLN A 475 3.47 -21.96 0.76
C GLN A 475 2.65 -23.21 1.02
N ARG A 476 3.18 -24.07 1.87
CA ARG A 476 2.37 -25.15 2.45
C ARG A 476 1.36 -24.48 3.38
N ASN A 477 0.10 -24.94 3.31
CA ASN A 477 -0.88 -24.59 4.32
C ASN A 477 -0.28 -24.85 5.69
N ALA A 478 -0.28 -23.82 6.55
CA ALA A 478 0.29 -23.95 7.86
C ALA A 478 -0.67 -24.77 8.75
N ASN A 479 -0.13 -25.81 9.39
CA ASN A 479 -0.87 -26.54 10.43
C ASN A 479 -1.01 -25.69 11.71
N TYR A 480 -0.21 -24.64 11.83
CA TYR A 480 -0.18 -23.72 12.97
C TYR A 480 -0.90 -22.43 12.60
N ARG A 481 -1.93 -22.12 13.33
CA ARG A 481 -2.72 -20.90 13.21
C ARG A 481 -3.19 -20.46 14.59
N PRO A 482 -3.53 -19.18 14.79
CA PRO A 482 -4.09 -18.75 16.07
C PRO A 482 -5.30 -19.58 16.44
N PRO A 483 -5.51 -19.90 17.73
CA PRO A 483 -6.77 -20.48 18.19
C PRO A 483 -7.97 -19.63 17.75
N ALA A 484 -9.08 -20.27 17.39
CA ALA A 484 -10.28 -19.57 16.92
C ALA A 484 -10.77 -18.48 17.89
N GLY A 485 -10.63 -18.71 19.19
CA GLY A 485 -10.96 -17.73 20.23
C GLY A 485 -10.03 -16.52 20.25
N VAL A 486 -8.84 -16.59 19.64
CA VAL A 486 -7.90 -15.47 19.49
C VAL A 486 -8.22 -14.68 18.24
N ILE A 487 -8.44 -15.35 17.10
CA ILE A 487 -8.79 -14.70 15.83
C ILE A 487 -10.05 -13.84 15.99
N GLY A 488 -11.10 -14.38 16.60
CA GLY A 488 -12.38 -13.70 16.79
C GLY A 488 -12.46 -12.79 18.03
N ARG A 489 -11.37 -12.60 18.77
CA ARG A 489 -11.41 -11.82 20.02
C ARG A 489 -11.68 -10.34 19.76
N PRO A 490 -12.69 -9.74 20.43
CA PRO A 490 -12.95 -8.32 20.32
C PRO A 490 -11.82 -7.49 20.95
N VAL A 491 -11.56 -6.33 20.37
CA VAL A 491 -10.58 -5.34 20.86
C VAL A 491 -11.17 -3.94 20.94
N ILE A 492 -10.56 -3.11 21.75
CA ILE A 492 -10.87 -1.68 21.86
C ILE A 492 -9.96 -0.92 20.91
N ALA A 493 -10.52 0.04 20.18
CA ALA A 493 -9.83 0.93 19.26
C ALA A 493 -10.33 2.38 19.41
N THR A 494 -9.53 3.35 18.98
CA THR A 494 -9.96 4.75 18.93
C THR A 494 -10.50 5.16 17.57
N ARG A 495 -10.29 4.32 16.56
CA ARG A 495 -10.74 4.53 15.18
C ARG A 495 -11.21 3.21 14.55
N SER A 496 -12.10 3.35 13.58
CA SER A 496 -12.50 2.20 12.77
C SER A 496 -11.34 1.73 11.91
N PRO A 497 -11.10 0.42 11.84
CA PRO A 497 -10.15 -0.15 10.92
C PRO A 497 -10.44 0.22 9.46
N SER A 498 -9.42 0.24 8.63
CA SER A 498 -9.57 0.44 7.19
C SER A 498 -9.99 -0.86 6.50
N LEU A 499 -10.80 -0.72 5.46
CA LEU A 499 -11.12 -1.88 4.63
C LEU A 499 -9.88 -2.33 3.84
N PRO A 500 -9.46 -3.60 3.96
CA PRO A 500 -8.30 -4.08 3.22
C PRO A 500 -8.52 -3.99 1.70
N PRO A 501 -7.57 -3.39 0.96
CA PRO A 501 -7.67 -3.23 -0.50
C PRO A 501 -7.88 -4.55 -1.25
N ALA A 502 -7.43 -5.66 -0.69
CA ALA A 502 -7.59 -7.00 -1.26
C ALA A 502 -9.05 -7.42 -1.47
N TYR A 503 -10.00 -6.83 -0.76
CA TYR A 503 -11.43 -7.13 -0.92
C TYR A 503 -12.14 -6.23 -1.93
N HIS A 504 -11.46 -5.21 -2.44
CA HIS A 504 -11.89 -4.36 -3.55
C HIS A 504 -10.74 -4.16 -4.53
N ASP A 505 -10.21 -5.28 -5.02
CA ASP A 505 -9.04 -5.27 -5.90
C ASP A 505 -9.43 -4.90 -7.33
N GLY A 506 -9.54 -3.60 -7.61
CA GLY A 506 -9.88 -3.06 -8.92
C GLY A 506 -8.85 -3.42 -9.99
N LEU A 507 -7.58 -3.61 -9.60
CA LEU A 507 -6.52 -3.99 -10.52
C LEU A 507 -6.66 -5.44 -10.98
N ALA A 508 -6.89 -6.38 -10.04
CA ALA A 508 -7.16 -7.78 -10.36
C ALA A 508 -8.43 -7.92 -11.22
N GLN A 509 -9.48 -7.15 -10.88
CA GLN A 509 -10.72 -7.12 -11.65
C GLN A 509 -10.48 -6.68 -13.08
N ARG A 510 -9.74 -5.60 -13.28
CA ARG A 510 -9.41 -5.07 -14.62
C ARG A 510 -8.62 -6.07 -15.45
N PHE A 511 -7.60 -6.71 -14.89
CA PHE A 511 -6.82 -7.71 -15.60
C PHE A 511 -7.65 -8.95 -15.95
N ALA A 512 -8.53 -9.39 -15.07
CA ALA A 512 -9.44 -10.51 -15.37
C ALA A 512 -10.45 -10.18 -16.47
N GLN A 513 -10.94 -8.94 -16.52
CA GLN A 513 -11.88 -8.46 -17.55
C GLN A 513 -11.20 -8.25 -18.91
N SER A 514 -9.95 -7.81 -18.96
CA SER A 514 -9.19 -7.64 -20.20
C SER A 514 -8.80 -8.96 -20.87
N GLY A 515 -9.13 -10.11 -20.26
CA GLY A 515 -8.79 -11.43 -20.77
C GLY A 515 -7.33 -11.83 -20.57
N ALA A 516 -6.59 -11.07 -19.77
CA ALA A 516 -5.17 -11.30 -19.48
C ALA A 516 -4.95 -12.54 -18.58
N ARG A 517 -5.29 -13.71 -19.10
CA ARG A 517 -5.19 -15.00 -18.41
C ARG A 517 -4.02 -15.81 -18.94
N VAL A 518 -3.40 -16.57 -18.05
CA VAL A 518 -2.37 -17.53 -18.44
C VAL A 518 -3.02 -18.89 -18.66
N PRO A 519 -2.95 -19.45 -19.88
CA PRO A 519 -3.50 -20.78 -20.14
C PRO A 519 -2.90 -21.84 -19.23
N GLY A 520 -3.73 -22.68 -18.64
CA GLY A 520 -3.31 -23.75 -17.73
C GLY A 520 -2.95 -23.32 -16.31
N ALA A 521 -3.01 -22.03 -15.98
CA ALA A 521 -2.66 -21.54 -14.64
C ALA A 521 -3.83 -21.50 -13.63
N GLY A 522 -5.03 -21.88 -14.06
CA GLY A 522 -6.23 -21.80 -13.20
C GLY A 522 -7.11 -20.58 -13.49
N GLN A 523 -8.16 -20.43 -12.69
CA GLN A 523 -9.09 -19.31 -12.85
C GLN A 523 -8.57 -18.08 -12.12
N PRO A 524 -8.72 -16.88 -12.71
CA PRO A 524 -8.42 -15.64 -12.02
C PRO A 524 -9.21 -15.50 -10.72
N ILE A 525 -8.52 -15.04 -9.69
CA ILE A 525 -9.17 -14.65 -8.43
C ILE A 525 -9.39 -13.15 -8.44
N VAL A 526 -10.67 -12.78 -8.39
CA VAL A 526 -11.10 -11.38 -8.28
C VAL A 526 -12.04 -11.28 -7.09
N ARG A 527 -11.64 -10.50 -6.09
CA ARG A 527 -12.46 -10.25 -4.92
C ARG A 527 -13.17 -8.91 -5.09
N THR A 528 -14.51 -8.98 -5.19
CA THR A 528 -15.39 -7.82 -5.39
C THR A 528 -16.32 -7.60 -4.20
N SER A 529 -16.26 -8.47 -3.20
CA SER A 529 -17.11 -8.40 -2.02
C SER A 529 -16.28 -8.59 -0.76
N VAL A 530 -16.65 -7.85 0.26
CA VAL A 530 -16.10 -7.96 1.61
C VAL A 530 -16.70 -9.21 2.26
N PRO A 531 -15.89 -10.08 2.86
CA PRO A 531 -16.41 -11.20 3.65
C PRO A 531 -17.38 -10.70 4.74
N ALA A 532 -18.41 -11.50 5.07
CA ALA A 532 -19.44 -11.10 6.01
C ALA A 532 -18.91 -10.71 7.40
N HIS A 533 -17.81 -11.30 7.82
CA HIS A 533 -17.14 -10.96 9.09
C HIS A 533 -16.43 -9.60 9.07
N PHE A 534 -16.24 -8.99 7.87
CA PHE A 534 -15.80 -7.61 7.69
C PHE A 534 -16.98 -6.65 7.41
N ALA A 535 -18.14 -7.17 7.01
CA ALA A 535 -19.32 -6.37 6.74
C ALA A 535 -20.12 -6.20 8.03
N GLY A 536 -19.99 -5.04 8.65
CA GLY A 536 -20.88 -4.63 9.76
C GLY A 536 -22.32 -4.40 9.29
N ALA A 537 -23.27 -4.41 10.22
CA ALA A 537 -24.64 -3.95 9.95
C ALA A 537 -24.64 -2.50 9.45
N PRO A 538 -25.63 -2.05 8.64
CA PRO A 538 -25.74 -0.67 8.21
C PRO A 538 -25.68 0.28 9.41
N GLY A 539 -24.66 1.18 9.44
CA GLY A 539 -24.43 2.12 10.53
C GLY A 539 -23.45 1.65 11.61
N SER A 540 -22.97 0.39 11.59
CA SER A 540 -21.86 -0.06 12.41
C SER A 540 -20.55 -0.01 11.59
N SER A 541 -19.43 0.30 12.25
CA SER A 541 -18.11 0.22 11.62
C SER A 541 -17.91 -1.18 11.06
N PRO A 542 -17.61 -1.34 9.76
CA PRO A 542 -17.28 -2.63 9.22
C PRO A 542 -15.96 -3.05 9.86
N MET A 543 -15.93 -4.05 10.68
CA MET A 543 -14.78 -4.93 10.87
C MET A 543 -14.74 -5.67 12.20
N GLN A 544 -14.44 -6.89 12.08
CA GLN A 544 -13.83 -7.86 12.99
C GLN A 544 -13.78 -7.45 14.46
N ASN A 545 -14.93 -7.51 15.15
CA ASN A 545 -14.89 -7.43 16.61
C ASN A 545 -14.05 -6.25 17.15
N VAL A 546 -14.11 -5.09 16.51
CA VAL A 546 -13.46 -3.86 16.97
C VAL A 546 -14.52 -2.92 17.54
N ARG A 547 -14.34 -2.58 18.79
CA ARG A 547 -15.17 -1.61 19.50
C ARG A 547 -14.48 -0.27 19.54
N VAL A 548 -15.03 0.71 18.85
CA VAL A 548 -14.46 2.07 18.80
C VAL A 548 -14.94 2.87 20.00
N VAL A 549 -13.98 3.40 20.77
CA VAL A 549 -14.20 4.32 21.88
C VAL A 549 -13.78 5.73 21.49
N GLN A 550 -14.33 6.74 22.20
CA GLN A 550 -13.96 8.13 21.94
C GLN A 550 -12.51 8.40 22.36
N SER A 551 -11.76 9.06 21.49
CA SER A 551 -10.40 9.51 21.78
C SER A 551 -10.20 10.97 21.40
N HIS A 552 -9.27 11.64 22.06
CA HIS A 552 -8.81 12.98 21.72
C HIS A 552 -7.43 12.92 21.05
N LEU A 553 -7.11 11.81 20.37
CA LEU A 553 -5.86 11.71 19.60
C LEU A 553 -5.81 12.81 18.54
N PRO A 554 -4.70 13.55 18.39
CA PRO A 554 -4.52 14.47 17.29
C PRO A 554 -4.41 13.67 16.00
N GLY A 555 -5.48 13.61 15.25
CA GLY A 555 -5.52 12.89 13.98
C GLY A 555 -6.91 12.99 13.37
N ARG A 556 -7.04 13.80 12.35
CA ARG A 556 -8.11 13.96 11.36
C ARG A 556 -9.52 13.68 11.90
N MET A 557 -10.29 14.74 12.07
CA MET A 557 -11.75 14.66 12.16
C MET A 557 -12.30 13.69 11.11
N PRO A 558 -13.29 12.84 11.44
CA PRO A 558 -13.98 12.04 10.45
C PRO A 558 -14.40 12.96 9.32
N GLY A 559 -14.09 12.62 8.08
CA GLY A 559 -14.37 13.43 6.92
C GLY A 559 -15.80 13.90 6.96
N ALA A 560 -15.99 15.21 7.03
CA ALA A 560 -17.24 15.83 6.68
C ALA A 560 -17.58 15.37 5.27
N ALA A 561 -18.68 14.64 5.14
CA ALA A 561 -19.24 14.31 3.85
C ALA A 561 -19.37 15.62 3.06
N ALA A 562 -18.65 15.71 1.95
CA ALA A 562 -18.82 16.79 1.01
C ALA A 562 -20.25 16.68 0.45
N GLY A 563 -21.06 17.71 0.70
CA GLY A 563 -22.25 17.91 -0.10
C GLY A 563 -23.54 18.16 0.65
N ALA A 564 -23.71 19.38 1.18
CA ALA A 564 -24.96 20.11 1.08
C ALA A 564 -24.64 21.61 1.08
N PRO A 565 -25.06 22.39 0.09
CA PRO A 565 -24.89 23.84 0.13
C PRO A 565 -25.75 24.42 1.24
N ALA A 566 -25.15 25.25 2.09
CA ALA A 566 -25.85 26.03 3.09
C ALA A 566 -26.83 26.98 2.39
N PRO A 567 -28.05 27.20 2.94
CA PRO A 567 -28.94 28.20 2.41
C PRO A 567 -28.37 29.60 2.66
N GLU A 568 -28.36 30.42 1.60
CA GLU A 568 -28.00 31.83 1.67
C GLU A 568 -28.94 32.59 2.60
N PRO A 569 -28.43 33.51 3.44
CA PRO A 569 -29.29 34.42 4.16
C PRO A 569 -29.80 35.53 3.21
N GLY A 570 -31.12 35.69 3.15
CA GLY A 570 -31.79 36.65 2.31
C GLY A 570 -31.38 38.10 2.56
N LEU A 571 -31.23 38.81 1.45
CA LEU A 571 -31.06 40.25 1.36
C LEU A 571 -32.28 40.99 1.94
N GLY A 572 -32.07 41.79 2.97
CA GLY A 572 -33.04 42.74 3.50
C GLY A 572 -32.38 44.09 3.79
N GLY A 573 -32.71 45.10 2.96
CA GLY A 573 -32.85 46.50 3.39
C GLY A 573 -31.60 47.36 3.51
N ARG A 574 -31.30 48.09 2.45
CA ARG A 574 -30.58 49.39 2.52
C ARG A 574 -31.43 50.43 3.29
N PRO A 575 -30.79 51.41 3.98
CA PRO A 575 -30.91 52.82 3.56
C PRO A 575 -29.54 53.51 3.39
N ALA A 576 -29.58 54.53 2.52
CA ALA A 576 -28.48 55.36 2.08
C ALA A 576 -28.39 56.66 2.96
N PRO A 577 -27.62 57.73 2.59
CA PRO A 577 -26.38 58.11 3.25
C PRO A 577 -26.49 59.48 3.95
N GLY A 578 -25.53 59.76 4.83
CA GLY A 578 -25.37 61.04 5.48
C GLY A 578 -23.90 61.44 5.60
N ALA A 579 -23.65 62.61 5.22
CA ALA A 579 -22.45 63.31 4.85
C ALA A 579 -21.53 63.75 6.00
N VAL A 580 -20.26 63.93 5.63
CA VAL A 580 -19.28 64.98 6.01
C VAL A 580 -18.80 65.06 7.47
N ASP A 581 -17.51 64.91 7.78
CA ASP A 581 -16.65 66.10 7.92
C ASP A 581 -15.17 65.77 8.01
N ARG A 582 -14.36 66.72 7.57
CA ARG A 582 -12.93 66.77 7.43
C ARG A 582 -12.23 67.02 8.77
N GLY A 583 -10.97 66.66 8.83
CA GLY A 583 -10.06 67.16 9.86
C GLY A 583 -8.67 66.63 9.73
N ASP A 584 -7.89 67.39 9.07
CA ASP A 584 -6.47 67.58 8.81
C ASP A 584 -5.48 67.29 9.94
N GLN A 585 -4.26 67.11 9.45
CA GLN A 585 -2.91 67.48 9.95
C GLN A 585 -2.08 66.35 10.56
N ALA A 586 -1.10 65.91 9.86
CA ALA A 586 0.25 66.44 9.59
C ALA A 586 1.27 66.12 10.70
N GLY A 587 2.33 65.45 10.29
CA GLY A 587 3.63 65.92 10.72
C GLY A 587 4.65 64.93 11.26
N ARG A 588 5.62 64.62 10.39
CA ARG A 588 7.08 64.51 10.66
C ARG A 588 7.73 63.20 11.11
N ARG A 589 8.47 62.65 10.20
CA ARG A 589 9.81 62.04 10.38
C ARG A 589 10.86 63.19 10.55
N PRO A 590 12.15 62.99 10.84
CA PRO A 590 13.03 61.79 10.79
C PRO A 590 14.14 61.76 11.88
N GLY A 591 15.10 60.81 11.75
CA GLY A 591 16.47 60.92 12.28
C GLY A 591 16.99 59.64 12.90
N GLU A 592 17.79 58.93 12.22
CA GLU A 592 19.27 58.76 12.19
C GLU A 592 19.85 57.82 13.21
N ALA A 593 20.49 56.76 12.67
CA ALA A 593 21.55 55.98 13.31
C ALA A 593 22.83 56.85 13.51
N PRO A 594 23.94 56.46 14.19
CA PRO A 594 24.69 55.21 14.04
C PRO A 594 25.53 54.74 15.22
N GLY A 595 26.27 53.58 15.05
CA GLY A 595 27.64 53.44 15.61
C GLY A 595 27.89 52.20 16.44
N ALA A 596 28.42 51.19 15.88
CA ALA A 596 29.76 50.58 15.96
C ALA A 596 30.35 50.24 17.34
N GLY A 597 30.94 49.06 17.43
CA GLY A 597 32.01 48.69 18.33
C GLY A 597 32.07 47.25 18.77
N GLU A 598 32.88 46.48 18.05
CA GLU A 598 33.55 45.26 18.56
C GLU A 598 34.61 45.62 19.63
N PRO A 599 35.17 44.63 20.36
CA PRO A 599 35.90 43.52 19.79
C PRO A 599 35.35 42.15 20.16
#